data_dc5499c0c1a3780f0fc819c1853bb47e
#
_entry.id   dc5499c0c1a3780f0fc819c1853bb47e
#
_cell.length_a   1.000
_cell.length_b   1.000
_cell.length_c   1.000
_cell.angle_alpha   90.00
_cell.angle_beta   90.00
_cell.angle_gamma   90.00
#
_symmetry.space_group_name_H-M   'P 1'
#
loop_
_entity.id
_entity.type
_entity.pdbx_description
1 polymer ?
#
loop_
_entity_poly.entity_id
_entity_poly.type
_entity_poly.pdbx_seq_one_letter_code
_entity_poly.pdbx_strand_id
1 'polypeptide(L)'
;MASVALFEDAQWQSFAPLTLTRATFDVKVGARTYFEEYSEAPEALITREYLAHVTHERHAQCSVNPSGIDKDTIFVNGLVHPGALQLDRLLGISHTFAITSAGRLVVARLAGKGIEYLADCAAKGKRIETKKLDVGKSTELGLQDTHGLLSEPWNIISALENSLAMQIGGSASEVQGQLDSGVKVIGKGRVMVGKDAEVEEGTVLDTTAGGIYIGPQAHVSPSRIGGPAYIGAMTQVKQFTIIESSYIGYNCRVGGEIEQSIVSDHTNKAHAGFLGHSYVGEWANIGAMTATSDLKMTYGNIKMNSVSGKGKANTGMNKLGSFFADMCKT
;
A
#
# COMPACT_ATOMS: atom_id res chain seq x y z
N MET A 1 15.68 5.56 24.32
CA MET A 1 16.09 4.80 23.09
C MET A 1 15.73 5.69 21.90
N ALA A 2 16.51 5.64 20.83
CA ALA A 2 16.13 6.38 19.62
C ALA A 2 14.84 5.80 19.05
N SER A 3 13.90 6.66 18.71
CA SER A 3 12.57 6.31 18.21
C SER A 3 12.40 6.67 16.73
N VAL A 4 11.33 6.20 16.11
CA VAL A 4 10.98 6.49 14.71
C VAL A 4 9.73 7.34 14.67
N ALA A 5 9.74 8.38 13.84
CA ALA A 5 8.56 9.15 13.46
C ALA A 5 8.35 9.08 11.95
N LEU A 6 7.13 8.78 11.50
CA LEU A 6 6.79 8.89 10.08
C LEU A 6 6.28 10.29 9.75
N PHE A 7 6.64 10.80 8.59
CA PHE A 7 6.13 12.08 8.12
C PHE A 7 5.66 12.04 6.68
N GLU A 8 4.69 12.89 6.34
CA GLU A 8 4.28 13.17 4.97
C GLU A 8 5.07 14.33 4.38
N ASP A 9 5.32 14.29 3.08
CA ASP A 9 5.83 15.42 2.30
C ASP A 9 4.80 15.85 1.23
N ALA A 10 5.10 16.87 0.44
CA ALA A 10 4.23 17.38 -0.62
C ALA A 10 3.89 16.35 -1.71
N GLN A 11 4.57 15.20 -1.76
CA GLN A 11 4.29 14.15 -2.73
C GLN A 11 2.92 13.48 -2.52
N TRP A 12 2.28 13.68 -1.36
CA TRP A 12 0.91 13.22 -1.14
C TRP A 12 -0.05 13.63 -2.26
N GLN A 13 0.20 14.79 -2.88
CA GLN A 13 -0.62 15.31 -3.97
C GLN A 13 -0.59 14.41 -5.21
N SER A 14 0.57 13.82 -5.52
CA SER A 14 0.68 12.89 -6.67
C SER A 14 -0.11 11.61 -6.45
N PHE A 15 -0.31 11.21 -5.18
CA PHE A 15 -1.08 10.01 -4.81
C PHE A 15 -2.59 10.26 -4.68
N ALA A 16 -3.07 11.49 -4.91
CA ALA A 16 -4.51 11.71 -5.00
C ALA A 16 -5.11 10.89 -6.16
N PRO A 17 -6.31 10.27 -5.99
CA PRO A 17 -7.26 10.53 -4.90
C PRO A 17 -7.04 9.67 -3.64
N LEU A 18 -6.09 8.73 -3.62
CA LEU A 18 -5.90 7.78 -2.51
C LEU A 18 -5.56 8.44 -1.18
N THR A 19 -4.83 9.56 -1.25
CA THR A 19 -4.35 10.30 -0.07
C THR A 19 -5.26 11.44 0.37
N LEU A 20 -6.47 11.56 -0.17
CA LEU A 20 -7.40 12.60 0.26
C LEU A 20 -7.95 12.36 1.66
N THR A 21 -8.09 11.09 2.07
CA THR A 21 -8.72 10.65 3.32
C THR A 21 -7.77 9.90 4.24
N ARG A 22 -6.51 9.71 3.83
CA ARG A 22 -5.48 9.01 4.60
C ARG A 22 -4.11 9.61 4.39
N ALA A 23 -3.22 9.37 5.34
CA ALA A 23 -1.82 9.71 5.23
C ALA A 23 -1.10 8.82 4.21
N THR A 24 0.04 9.28 3.69
CA THR A 24 0.81 8.52 2.70
C THR A 24 1.30 7.17 3.21
N PHE A 25 1.65 7.08 4.49
CA PHE A 25 2.08 5.83 5.13
C PHE A 25 0.94 4.82 5.35
N ASP A 26 -0.33 5.24 5.14
CA ASP A 26 -1.53 4.40 5.23
C ASP A 26 -2.03 3.90 3.86
N VAL A 27 -1.31 4.20 2.80
CA VAL A 27 -1.62 3.64 1.48
C VAL A 27 -1.10 2.20 1.40
N LYS A 28 -1.96 1.26 1.02
CA LYS A 28 -1.59 -0.15 0.86
C LYS A 28 -0.59 -0.34 -0.27
N VAL A 29 0.43 -1.15 0.00
CA VAL A 29 1.42 -1.60 -1.00
C VAL A 29 1.55 -3.12 -0.87
N GLY A 30 0.77 -3.86 -1.62
CA GLY A 30 0.53 -5.27 -1.37
C GLY A 30 -0.58 -5.47 -0.32
N ALA A 31 -0.37 -6.39 0.60
CA ALA A 31 -1.28 -6.68 1.72
C ALA A 31 -1.08 -5.76 2.93
N ARG A 32 -0.05 -4.93 2.93
CA ARG A 32 0.31 -4.03 4.04
C ARG A 32 0.51 -2.60 3.59
N THR A 33 0.37 -1.68 4.51
CA THR A 33 0.86 -0.30 4.38
C THR A 33 2.34 -0.25 4.75
N TYR A 34 3.04 0.82 4.43
CA TYR A 34 4.41 0.98 4.91
C TYR A 34 4.49 1.16 6.43
N PHE A 35 3.44 1.71 7.06
CA PHE A 35 3.33 1.72 8.51
C PHE A 35 3.31 0.29 9.09
N GLU A 36 2.54 -0.63 8.51
CA GLU A 36 2.40 -2.02 8.96
C GLU A 36 3.67 -2.89 8.71
N GLU A 37 4.63 -2.40 7.94
CA GLU A 37 5.92 -3.07 7.71
C GLU A 37 6.95 -2.79 8.83
N TYR A 38 6.68 -1.86 9.74
CA TYR A 38 7.54 -1.66 10.90
C TYR A 38 7.29 -2.73 11.96
N SER A 39 8.36 -3.37 12.45
CA SER A 39 8.27 -4.39 13.51
C SER A 39 7.79 -3.83 14.85
N GLU A 40 8.13 -2.57 15.12
CA GLU A 40 7.64 -1.80 16.25
C GLU A 40 6.94 -0.55 15.72
N ALA A 41 5.79 -0.22 16.30
CA ALA A 41 5.02 0.94 15.86
C ALA A 41 5.85 2.24 16.01
N PRO A 42 5.87 3.12 15.01
CA PRO A 42 6.47 4.44 15.13
C PRO A 42 5.89 5.22 16.32
N GLU A 43 6.71 5.96 17.04
CA GLU A 43 6.28 6.74 18.20
C GLU A 43 5.40 7.92 17.81
N ALA A 44 5.72 8.55 16.67
CA ALA A 44 5.01 9.71 16.18
C ALA A 44 4.68 9.62 14.69
N LEU A 45 3.52 10.18 14.32
CA LEU A 45 3.04 10.32 12.96
C LEU A 45 2.81 11.80 12.67
N ILE A 46 3.47 12.33 11.64
CA ILE A 46 3.34 13.72 11.24
C ILE A 46 2.63 13.78 9.90
N THR A 47 1.41 14.23 9.91
CA THR A 47 0.51 14.26 8.76
C THR A 47 -0.14 15.62 8.60
N ARG A 48 -0.81 15.84 7.47
CA ARG A 48 -1.63 17.04 7.21
C ARG A 48 -2.64 17.26 8.32
N GLU A 49 -2.78 18.51 8.75
CA GLU A 49 -3.57 18.88 9.91
C GLU A 49 -5.01 18.33 9.87
N TYR A 50 -5.65 18.39 8.70
CA TYR A 50 -7.02 17.90 8.55
C TYR A 50 -7.16 16.37 8.65
N LEU A 51 -6.08 15.61 8.54
CA LEU A 51 -6.05 14.16 8.72
C LEU A 51 -5.70 13.74 10.16
N ALA A 52 -5.29 14.66 11.02
CA ALA A 52 -4.76 14.30 12.33
C ALA A 52 -5.73 13.43 13.13
N HIS A 53 -7.02 13.75 13.11
CA HIS A 53 -8.05 13.00 13.85
C HIS A 53 -8.21 11.57 13.32
N VAL A 54 -8.41 11.40 12.01
CA VAL A 54 -8.58 10.08 11.41
C VAL A 54 -7.31 9.24 11.50
N THR A 55 -6.13 9.87 11.43
CA THR A 55 -4.85 9.19 11.65
C THR A 55 -4.72 8.70 13.10
N HIS A 56 -5.15 9.50 14.07
CA HIS A 56 -5.18 9.08 15.47
C HIS A 56 -6.15 7.91 15.71
N GLU A 57 -7.33 7.91 15.08
CA GLU A 57 -8.26 6.79 15.17
C GLU A 57 -7.68 5.49 14.60
N ARG A 58 -6.94 5.57 13.49
CA ARG A 58 -6.26 4.42 12.86
C ARG A 58 -5.08 3.91 13.69
N HIS A 59 -4.38 4.79 14.37
CA HIS A 59 -3.11 4.54 15.06
C HIS A 59 -3.14 5.09 16.50
N ALA A 60 -4.08 4.62 17.31
CA ALA A 60 -4.30 5.10 18.68
C ALA A 60 -3.06 4.93 19.59
N GLN A 61 -2.13 4.04 19.23
CA GLN A 61 -0.87 3.79 19.95
C GLN A 61 0.22 4.84 19.62
N CYS A 62 0.05 5.65 18.57
CA CYS A 62 1.03 6.63 18.12
C CYS A 62 0.61 8.05 18.49
N SER A 63 1.59 8.93 18.75
CA SER A 63 1.35 10.37 18.87
C SER A 63 1.21 10.99 17.49
N VAL A 64 0.07 11.63 17.20
CA VAL A 64 -0.18 12.30 15.92
C VAL A 64 0.03 13.79 16.03
N ASN A 65 0.87 14.36 15.17
CA ASN A 65 1.26 15.78 15.18
C ASN A 65 1.61 16.30 16.58
N PRO A 66 2.47 15.60 17.37
CA PRO A 66 2.77 16.02 18.72
C PRO A 66 3.45 17.40 18.76
N SER A 67 3.19 18.17 19.81
CA SER A 67 3.78 19.51 20.01
C SER A 67 5.27 19.47 20.37
N GLY A 68 5.79 18.32 20.81
CA GLY A 68 7.20 18.09 21.10
C GLY A 68 7.61 16.69 20.65
N ILE A 69 8.75 16.61 19.97
CA ILE A 69 9.36 15.35 19.51
C ILE A 69 10.79 15.31 20.05
N ASP A 70 11.18 14.16 20.55
CA ASP A 70 12.55 13.97 21.10
C ASP A 70 13.59 14.19 19.97
N LYS A 71 14.68 14.88 20.31
CA LYS A 71 15.84 15.10 19.43
C LYS A 71 16.50 13.80 18.97
N ASP A 72 16.28 12.69 19.71
CA ASP A 72 16.82 11.39 19.36
C ASP A 72 15.93 10.62 18.38
N THR A 73 14.80 11.20 17.95
CA THR A 73 13.89 10.61 16.97
C THR A 73 14.47 10.67 15.56
N ILE A 74 14.30 9.57 14.82
CA ILE A 74 14.57 9.49 13.38
C ILE A 74 13.27 9.69 12.62
N PHE A 75 13.25 10.69 11.75
CA PHE A 75 12.12 11.00 10.86
C PHE A 75 12.27 10.22 9.57
N VAL A 76 11.27 9.43 9.20
CA VAL A 76 11.23 8.64 7.96
C VAL A 76 10.05 9.08 7.12
N ASN A 77 10.27 9.31 5.84
CA ASN A 77 9.20 9.64 4.90
C ASN A 77 8.24 8.45 4.74
N GLY A 78 6.94 8.69 4.89
CA GLY A 78 5.90 7.67 4.84
C GLY A 78 5.73 6.95 3.50
N LEU A 79 6.40 7.41 2.44
CA LEU A 79 6.45 6.75 1.13
C LEU A 79 7.73 5.93 0.94
N VAL A 80 8.53 5.74 1.98
CA VAL A 80 9.75 4.91 1.96
C VAL A 80 9.46 3.55 2.58
N HIS A 81 9.76 2.49 1.84
CA HIS A 81 9.69 1.13 2.38
C HIS A 81 10.76 0.95 3.47
N PRO A 82 10.40 0.57 4.71
CA PRO A 82 11.36 0.47 5.81
C PRO A 82 12.52 -0.49 5.51
N GLY A 83 12.28 -1.56 4.77
CA GLY A 83 13.32 -2.50 4.32
C GLY A 83 14.34 -1.93 3.34
N ALA A 84 14.07 -0.76 2.73
CA ALA A 84 15.05 -0.05 1.89
C ALA A 84 16.09 0.71 2.72
N LEU A 85 15.89 0.81 4.04
CA LEU A 85 16.72 1.54 4.97
C LEU A 85 17.40 0.56 5.93
N GLN A 86 18.64 0.86 6.29
CA GLN A 86 19.33 0.16 7.39
C GLN A 86 19.00 0.88 8.70
N LEU A 87 17.74 0.81 9.14
CA LEU A 87 17.24 1.60 10.28
C LEU A 87 18.08 1.42 11.53
N ASP A 88 18.50 0.20 11.87
CA ASP A 88 19.33 -0.06 13.06
C ASP A 88 20.65 0.74 13.04
N ARG A 89 21.26 0.88 11.87
CA ARG A 89 22.46 1.70 11.71
C ARG A 89 22.16 3.19 11.84
N LEU A 90 21.04 3.63 11.28
CA LEU A 90 20.62 5.03 11.35
C LEU A 90 20.25 5.44 12.78
N LEU A 91 19.60 4.56 13.52
CA LEU A 91 19.27 4.75 14.93
C LEU A 91 20.53 4.94 15.80
N GLY A 92 21.67 4.31 15.44
CA GLY A 92 22.96 4.47 16.11
C GLY A 92 23.71 5.79 15.84
N ILE A 93 23.25 6.63 14.88
CA ILE A 93 23.90 7.91 14.57
C ILE A 93 23.43 8.97 15.56
N SER A 94 24.34 9.58 16.32
CA SER A 94 24.03 10.56 17.38
C SER A 94 23.98 12.02 16.92
N HIS A 95 24.52 12.35 15.74
CA HIS A 95 24.50 13.71 15.19
C HIS A 95 23.36 13.92 14.20
N THR A 96 23.01 15.19 13.93
CA THR A 96 21.98 15.53 12.94
C THR A 96 22.46 15.19 11.53
N PHE A 97 21.56 14.62 10.72
CA PHE A 97 21.80 14.28 9.32
C PHE A 97 20.50 14.33 8.51
N ALA A 98 20.63 14.40 7.19
CA ALA A 98 19.53 14.18 6.26
C ALA A 98 19.98 13.26 5.12
N ILE A 99 19.11 12.35 4.73
CA ILE A 99 19.25 11.50 3.54
C ILE A 99 18.15 11.89 2.57
N THR A 100 18.52 12.16 1.33
CA THR A 100 17.61 12.54 0.26
C THR A 100 17.67 11.55 -0.89
N SER A 101 16.62 11.48 -1.68
CA SER A 101 16.57 10.76 -2.95
C SER A 101 15.73 11.57 -3.94
N ALA A 102 16.24 11.80 -5.15
CA ALA A 102 15.59 12.64 -6.15
C ALA A 102 15.16 14.03 -5.61
N GLY A 103 15.98 14.61 -4.70
CA GLY A 103 15.70 15.89 -4.07
C GLY A 103 14.57 15.88 -3.05
N ARG A 104 14.10 14.70 -2.60
CA ARG A 104 13.11 14.51 -1.53
C ARG A 104 13.79 14.02 -0.26
N LEU A 105 13.29 14.47 0.88
CA LEU A 105 13.76 13.97 2.17
C LEU A 105 13.26 12.53 2.37
N VAL A 106 14.18 11.61 2.62
CA VAL A 106 13.92 10.18 2.86
C VAL A 106 13.94 9.90 4.36
N VAL A 107 15.04 10.28 5.01
CA VAL A 107 15.29 10.06 6.44
C VAL A 107 16.07 11.24 7.00
N ALA A 108 15.79 11.64 8.22
CA ALA A 108 16.60 12.62 8.92
C ALA A 108 16.61 12.37 10.43
N ARG A 109 17.73 12.77 11.07
CA ARG A 109 17.77 13.09 12.49
C ARG A 109 17.92 14.59 12.61
N LEU A 110 16.97 15.22 13.28
CA LEU A 110 16.86 16.68 13.38
C LEU A 110 16.94 17.15 14.83
N ALA A 111 17.16 18.44 15.02
CA ALA A 111 17.10 19.08 16.32
C ALA A 111 16.41 20.45 16.22
N GLY A 112 15.82 20.91 17.32
CA GLY A 112 15.27 22.25 17.48
C GLY A 112 14.43 22.73 16.29
N LYS A 113 14.85 23.82 15.66
CA LYS A 113 14.14 24.45 14.53
C LYS A 113 13.95 23.53 13.33
N GLY A 114 14.82 22.53 13.12
CA GLY A 114 14.69 21.56 12.05
C GLY A 114 13.46 20.67 12.23
N ILE A 115 13.18 20.24 13.46
CA ILE A 115 12.00 19.46 13.82
C ILE A 115 10.74 20.31 13.60
N GLU A 116 10.71 21.53 14.12
CA GLU A 116 9.58 22.46 13.98
C GLU A 116 9.27 22.74 12.50
N TYR A 117 10.31 22.97 11.69
CA TYR A 117 10.16 23.22 10.25
C TYR A 117 9.60 22.00 9.52
N LEU A 118 10.11 20.78 9.80
CA LEU A 118 9.58 19.56 9.19
C LEU A 118 8.11 19.36 9.56
N ALA A 119 7.76 19.48 10.83
CA ALA A 119 6.41 19.32 11.34
C ALA A 119 5.44 20.34 10.68
N ASP A 120 5.82 21.61 10.58
CA ASP A 120 5.02 22.65 9.92
C ASP A 120 4.82 22.35 8.42
N CYS A 121 5.87 21.89 7.72
CA CYS A 121 5.75 21.51 6.31
C CYS A 121 4.80 20.34 6.11
N ALA A 122 4.93 19.28 6.91
CA ALA A 122 4.09 18.09 6.82
C ALA A 122 2.63 18.41 7.17
N ALA A 123 2.37 19.12 8.27
CA ALA A 123 1.03 19.54 8.67
C ALA A 123 0.31 20.36 7.60
N LYS A 124 1.04 21.17 6.84
CA LYS A 124 0.53 22.00 5.75
C LYS A 124 0.62 21.31 4.37
N GLY A 125 1.09 20.07 4.29
CA GLY A 125 1.30 19.35 3.03
C GLY A 125 2.27 20.02 2.08
N LYS A 126 3.30 20.72 2.61
CA LYS A 126 4.27 21.49 1.84
C LYS A 126 5.54 20.70 1.56
N ARG A 127 6.27 21.15 0.53
CA ARG A 127 7.60 20.63 0.22
C ARG A 127 8.60 20.97 1.35
N ILE A 128 9.36 19.95 1.77
CA ILE A 128 10.44 20.09 2.74
C ILE A 128 11.72 20.43 1.97
N GLU A 129 12.31 21.60 2.26
CA GLU A 129 13.59 22.03 1.71
C GLU A 129 14.72 21.60 2.65
N THR A 130 15.54 20.65 2.23
CA THR A 130 16.62 20.06 3.05
C THR A 130 17.58 21.11 3.65
N LYS A 131 17.86 22.16 2.91
CA LYS A 131 18.74 23.27 3.38
C LYS A 131 18.19 24.04 4.60
N LYS A 132 16.89 23.90 4.91
CA LYS A 132 16.23 24.55 6.07
C LYS A 132 16.17 23.63 7.29
N LEU A 133 16.64 22.39 7.18
CA LEU A 133 16.57 21.40 8.26
C LEU A 133 17.70 21.56 9.31
N ASP A 134 18.65 22.45 9.07
CA ASP A 134 19.80 22.69 9.95
C ASP A 134 20.55 21.40 10.32
N VAL A 135 20.93 20.65 9.30
CA VAL A 135 21.67 19.39 9.46
C VAL A 135 23.14 19.57 9.11
N GLY A 136 24.01 18.94 9.88
CA GLY A 136 25.47 19.00 9.65
C GLY A 136 25.91 18.26 8.39
N LYS A 137 25.16 17.22 7.95
CA LYS A 137 25.48 16.41 6.78
C LYS A 137 24.21 16.04 6.02
N SER A 138 24.24 16.21 4.70
CA SER A 138 23.21 15.68 3.79
C SER A 138 23.84 14.72 2.78
N THR A 139 23.17 13.60 2.51
CA THR A 139 23.62 12.55 1.59
C THR A 139 22.50 12.23 0.61
N GLU A 140 22.82 12.14 -0.67
CA GLU A 140 21.86 11.70 -1.70
C GLU A 140 21.97 10.18 -1.89
N LEU A 141 20.84 9.47 -1.89
CA LEU A 141 20.72 8.05 -2.19
C LEU A 141 19.94 7.85 -3.48
N GLY A 142 20.33 6.88 -4.28
CA GLY A 142 19.61 6.45 -5.46
C GLY A 142 18.55 5.38 -5.12
N LEU A 143 17.49 5.74 -4.40
CA LEU A 143 16.37 4.81 -4.18
C LEU A 143 15.52 4.69 -5.43
N GLN A 144 15.14 3.46 -5.77
CA GLN A 144 14.27 3.18 -6.92
C GLN A 144 12.80 3.22 -6.50
N ASP A 145 11.94 3.70 -7.39
CA ASP A 145 10.52 3.94 -7.14
C ASP A 145 9.69 2.69 -6.81
N THR A 146 10.15 1.50 -7.19
CA THR A 146 9.40 0.25 -6.98
C THR A 146 9.75 -0.50 -5.70
N HIS A 147 10.91 -0.22 -5.10
CA HIS A 147 11.42 -0.97 -3.96
C HIS A 147 12.00 -0.09 -2.84
N GLY A 148 11.92 1.22 -2.95
CA GLY A 148 12.52 2.12 -1.97
C GLY A 148 11.65 3.31 -1.62
N LEU A 149 11.48 4.26 -2.54
CA LEU A 149 10.72 5.50 -2.35
C LEU A 149 9.65 5.61 -3.43
N LEU A 150 8.38 5.52 -3.05
CA LEU A 150 7.27 5.72 -3.99
C LEU A 150 7.19 7.20 -4.40
N SER A 151 7.10 7.45 -5.69
CA SER A 151 7.02 8.80 -6.27
C SER A 151 5.66 9.06 -6.91
N GLU A 152 5.00 8.02 -7.41
CA GLU A 152 3.76 8.11 -8.16
C GLU A 152 2.82 6.93 -7.81
N PRO A 153 1.49 7.08 -7.93
CA PRO A 153 0.55 6.06 -7.51
C PRO A 153 0.67 4.76 -8.32
N TRP A 154 1.07 4.82 -9.58
CA TRP A 154 1.28 3.60 -10.37
C TRP A 154 2.49 2.76 -9.94
N ASN A 155 3.42 3.32 -9.14
CA ASN A 155 4.49 2.54 -8.52
C ASN A 155 3.93 1.48 -7.56
N ILE A 156 2.78 1.75 -6.92
CA ILE A 156 2.08 0.79 -6.06
C ILE A 156 1.66 -0.44 -6.89
N ILE A 157 1.06 -0.22 -8.06
CA ILE A 157 0.62 -1.31 -8.94
C ILE A 157 1.81 -2.08 -9.50
N SER A 158 2.88 -1.39 -9.87
CA SER A 158 4.12 -2.04 -10.34
C SER A 158 4.79 -2.88 -9.25
N ALA A 159 4.67 -2.48 -7.97
CA ALA A 159 5.26 -3.18 -6.83
C ALA A 159 4.37 -4.32 -6.30
N LEU A 160 3.07 -4.36 -6.65
CA LEU A 160 2.05 -5.18 -6.01
C LEU A 160 2.39 -6.66 -5.97
N GLU A 161 2.70 -7.26 -7.10
CA GLU A 161 2.98 -8.70 -7.21
C GLU A 161 4.17 -9.11 -6.35
N ASN A 162 5.28 -8.37 -6.42
CA ASN A 162 6.46 -8.62 -5.61
C ASN A 162 6.18 -8.41 -4.11
N SER A 163 5.43 -7.38 -3.76
CA SER A 163 5.05 -7.11 -2.36
C SER A 163 4.18 -8.22 -1.80
N LEU A 164 3.18 -8.69 -2.54
CA LEU A 164 2.34 -9.82 -2.14
C LEU A 164 3.17 -11.10 -1.99
N ALA A 165 4.06 -11.39 -2.94
CA ALA A 165 4.91 -12.58 -2.89
C ALA A 165 5.81 -12.58 -1.64
N MET A 166 6.37 -11.43 -1.26
CA MET A 166 7.16 -11.30 -0.03
C MET A 166 6.30 -11.40 1.24
N GLN A 167 5.15 -10.73 1.26
CA GLN A 167 4.28 -10.64 2.43
C GLN A 167 3.52 -11.95 2.73
N ILE A 168 3.16 -12.72 1.69
CA ILE A 168 2.56 -14.06 1.82
C ILE A 168 3.63 -15.12 2.10
N GLY A 169 4.86 -14.89 1.73
CA GLY A 169 6.10 -15.66 1.83
C GLY A 169 6.08 -17.00 2.57
N GLY A 170 7.17 -17.79 2.38
CA GLY A 170 7.32 -19.10 2.99
C GLY A 170 6.85 -20.26 2.09
N SER A 171 7.25 -21.50 2.44
CA SER A 171 6.99 -22.71 1.64
C SER A 171 5.94 -23.64 2.23
N ALA A 172 5.62 -23.50 3.53
CA ALA A 172 4.65 -24.36 4.20
C ALA A 172 3.24 -23.84 4.06
N SER A 173 2.36 -24.69 3.53
CA SER A 173 0.91 -24.42 3.52
C SER A 173 0.31 -24.68 4.92
N GLU A 174 -0.70 -23.89 5.29
CA GLU A 174 -1.42 -24.02 6.54
C GLU A 174 -2.91 -23.83 6.27
N VAL A 175 -3.71 -24.85 6.59
CA VAL A 175 -5.16 -24.85 6.40
C VAL A 175 -5.82 -25.05 7.75
N GLN A 176 -6.40 -23.98 8.30
CA GLN A 176 -7.17 -23.97 9.55
C GLN A 176 -8.68 -23.92 9.27
N GLY A 177 -9.09 -23.49 8.09
CA GLY A 177 -10.45 -23.47 7.61
C GLY A 177 -10.83 -24.74 6.84
N GLN A 178 -11.90 -24.67 6.06
CA GLN A 178 -12.43 -25.76 5.26
C GLN A 178 -12.04 -25.59 3.78
N LEU A 179 -11.43 -26.62 3.20
CA LEU A 179 -11.31 -26.82 1.75
C LEU A 179 -12.20 -28.00 1.37
N ASP A 180 -13.19 -27.78 0.56
CA ASP A 180 -14.04 -28.87 0.04
C ASP A 180 -13.22 -29.84 -0.83
N SER A 181 -13.64 -31.09 -0.88
CA SER A 181 -12.90 -32.15 -1.57
C SER A 181 -12.68 -31.94 -3.07
N GLY A 182 -13.51 -31.09 -3.69
CA GLY A 182 -13.43 -30.71 -5.10
C GLY A 182 -12.59 -29.46 -5.38
N VAL A 183 -11.93 -28.87 -4.37
CA VAL A 183 -11.00 -27.76 -4.57
C VAL A 183 -9.71 -28.26 -5.21
N LYS A 184 -9.30 -27.62 -6.32
CA LYS A 184 -8.09 -27.99 -7.04
C LYS A 184 -6.96 -27.02 -6.74
N VAL A 185 -5.86 -27.50 -6.18
CA VAL A 185 -4.62 -26.71 -6.00
C VAL A 185 -3.67 -27.05 -7.14
N ILE A 186 -3.16 -26.01 -7.84
CA ILE A 186 -2.16 -26.10 -8.91
C ILE A 186 -0.90 -25.38 -8.46
N GLY A 187 0.27 -25.91 -8.85
CA GLY A 187 1.58 -25.32 -8.50
C GLY A 187 2.13 -25.87 -7.17
N LYS A 188 3.21 -25.23 -6.71
CA LYS A 188 3.94 -25.63 -5.48
C LYS A 188 4.05 -24.46 -4.48
N GLY A 189 3.40 -23.34 -4.77
CA GLY A 189 3.37 -22.21 -3.88
C GLY A 189 2.54 -22.48 -2.62
N ARG A 190 2.70 -21.63 -1.63
CA ARG A 190 2.00 -21.74 -0.34
C ARG A 190 0.50 -21.47 -0.49
N VAL A 191 -0.33 -22.27 0.19
CA VAL A 191 -1.75 -21.99 0.40
C VAL A 191 -1.99 -21.84 1.91
N MET A 192 -2.53 -20.72 2.31
CA MET A 192 -2.94 -20.46 3.69
C MET A 192 -4.43 -20.21 3.72
N VAL A 193 -5.15 -20.96 4.56
CA VAL A 193 -6.60 -20.80 4.79
C VAL A 193 -6.83 -20.58 6.27
N GLY A 194 -7.29 -19.40 6.62
CA GLY A 194 -7.50 -18.97 7.98
C GLY A 194 -8.66 -19.71 8.65
N LYS A 195 -8.73 -19.58 9.97
CA LYS A 195 -9.76 -20.21 10.80
C LYS A 195 -11.17 -19.84 10.34
N ASP A 196 -12.05 -20.82 10.29
CA ASP A 196 -13.47 -20.67 9.90
C ASP A 196 -13.66 -20.09 8.48
N ALA A 197 -12.62 -20.09 7.63
CA ALA A 197 -12.77 -19.79 6.22
C ALA A 197 -13.29 -21.02 5.46
N GLU A 198 -14.06 -20.78 4.41
CA GLU A 198 -14.67 -21.82 3.58
C GLU A 198 -14.30 -21.63 2.11
N VAL A 199 -13.79 -22.67 1.49
CA VAL A 199 -13.48 -22.70 0.05
C VAL A 199 -14.28 -23.82 -0.58
N GLU A 200 -15.27 -23.44 -1.40
CA GLU A 200 -16.22 -24.35 -1.98
C GLU A 200 -15.63 -25.20 -3.13
N GLU A 201 -16.21 -26.38 -3.30
CA GLU A 201 -15.95 -27.28 -4.41
C GLU A 201 -16.04 -26.58 -5.77
N GLY A 202 -15.14 -26.93 -6.70
CA GLY A 202 -15.01 -26.30 -8.01
C GLY A 202 -14.10 -25.09 -8.04
N THR A 203 -13.60 -24.65 -6.88
CA THR A 203 -12.56 -23.59 -6.81
C THR A 203 -11.21 -24.12 -7.27
N VAL A 204 -10.49 -23.30 -8.04
CA VAL A 204 -9.10 -23.55 -8.45
C VAL A 204 -8.18 -22.53 -7.80
N LEU A 205 -7.25 -23.01 -6.99
CA LEU A 205 -6.17 -22.23 -6.36
C LEU A 205 -4.88 -22.49 -7.15
N ASP A 206 -4.47 -21.54 -8.00
CA ASP A 206 -3.27 -21.66 -8.83
C ASP A 206 -2.11 -20.91 -8.19
N THR A 207 -1.20 -21.66 -7.58
CA THR A 207 -0.01 -21.12 -6.89
C THR A 207 1.24 -21.11 -7.77
N THR A 208 1.09 -21.27 -9.08
CA THR A 208 2.26 -21.38 -10.00
C THR A 208 3.13 -20.13 -9.98
N ALA A 209 2.50 -18.93 -9.91
CA ALA A 209 3.22 -17.65 -9.86
C ALA A 209 3.49 -17.16 -8.43
N GLY A 210 2.79 -17.68 -7.40
CA GLY A 210 3.00 -17.25 -6.03
C GLY A 210 2.02 -17.87 -5.05
N GLY A 211 2.21 -17.59 -3.76
CA GLY A 211 1.33 -18.09 -2.70
C GLY A 211 -0.06 -17.46 -2.70
N ILE A 212 -1.02 -18.14 -2.06
CA ILE A 212 -2.38 -17.65 -1.86
C ILE A 212 -2.68 -17.64 -0.36
N TYR A 213 -3.17 -16.50 0.13
CA TYR A 213 -3.69 -16.32 1.49
C TYR A 213 -5.20 -16.08 1.43
N ILE A 214 -5.94 -16.86 2.20
CA ILE A 214 -7.38 -16.71 2.43
C ILE A 214 -7.57 -16.49 3.93
N GLY A 215 -8.02 -15.31 4.31
CA GLY A 215 -8.15 -14.88 5.70
C GLY A 215 -9.27 -15.58 6.46
N PRO A 216 -9.27 -15.46 7.80
CA PRO A 216 -10.30 -16.06 8.66
C PRO A 216 -11.71 -15.64 8.25
N GLN A 217 -12.65 -16.58 8.34
CA GLN A 217 -14.08 -16.36 8.02
C GLN A 217 -14.33 -15.85 6.58
N ALA A 218 -13.36 -15.94 5.69
CA ALA A 218 -13.58 -15.65 4.28
C ALA A 218 -14.38 -16.79 3.62
N HIS A 219 -15.23 -16.45 2.66
CA HIS A 219 -16.01 -17.42 1.91
C HIS A 219 -15.69 -17.30 0.42
N VAL A 220 -15.21 -18.37 -0.18
CA VAL A 220 -14.82 -18.45 -1.58
C VAL A 220 -15.73 -19.44 -2.30
N SER A 221 -16.71 -18.92 -3.04
CA SER A 221 -17.54 -19.72 -3.95
C SER A 221 -16.75 -20.17 -5.19
N PRO A 222 -17.23 -21.15 -5.98
CA PRO A 222 -16.52 -21.73 -7.13
C PRO A 222 -15.89 -20.67 -8.04
N SER A 223 -14.59 -20.55 -8.01
CA SER A 223 -13.81 -19.44 -8.58
C SER A 223 -12.40 -19.88 -8.98
N ARG A 224 -11.67 -19.02 -9.71
CA ARG A 224 -10.24 -19.19 -9.94
C ARG A 224 -9.46 -18.10 -9.21
N ILE A 225 -8.50 -18.50 -8.38
CA ILE A 225 -7.58 -17.59 -7.71
C ILE A 225 -6.15 -17.96 -8.10
N GLY A 226 -5.47 -17.04 -8.78
CA GLY A 226 -4.06 -17.11 -9.17
C GLY A 226 -3.19 -16.25 -8.26
N GLY A 227 -2.17 -16.88 -7.64
CA GLY A 227 -1.22 -16.19 -6.77
C GLY A 227 -0.17 -15.38 -7.54
N PRO A 228 0.56 -14.47 -6.83
CA PRO A 228 0.37 -14.19 -5.41
C PRO A 228 -0.93 -13.44 -5.15
N ALA A 229 -1.78 -13.97 -4.29
CA ALA A 229 -3.09 -13.37 -4.00
C ALA A 229 -3.42 -13.38 -2.51
N TYR A 230 -4.00 -12.28 -2.06
CA TYR A 230 -4.43 -12.12 -0.67
C TYR A 230 -5.93 -11.84 -0.62
N ILE A 231 -6.68 -12.70 0.06
CA ILE A 231 -8.10 -12.52 0.34
C ILE A 231 -8.24 -12.25 1.83
N GLY A 232 -8.71 -11.07 2.19
CA GLY A 232 -8.87 -10.63 3.58
C GLY A 232 -9.95 -11.39 4.34
N ALA A 233 -9.89 -11.31 5.66
CA ALA A 233 -10.86 -11.94 6.55
C ALA A 233 -12.29 -11.43 6.27
N MET A 234 -13.30 -12.27 6.49
CA MET A 234 -14.74 -12.00 6.29
C MET A 234 -15.12 -11.61 4.85
N THR A 235 -14.21 -11.71 3.90
CA THR A 235 -14.45 -11.38 2.49
C THR A 235 -15.21 -12.49 1.78
N GLN A 236 -16.14 -12.10 0.92
CA GLN A 236 -16.93 -12.99 0.08
C GLN A 236 -16.49 -12.90 -1.38
N VAL A 237 -15.93 -13.97 -1.91
CA VAL A 237 -15.65 -14.13 -3.33
C VAL A 237 -16.86 -14.83 -3.97
N LYS A 238 -17.53 -14.12 -4.88
CA LYS A 238 -18.72 -14.63 -5.56
C LYS A 238 -18.34 -15.69 -6.60
N GLN A 239 -19.29 -16.56 -6.92
CA GLN A 239 -19.08 -17.61 -7.92
C GLN A 239 -18.63 -17.06 -9.28
N PHE A 240 -17.80 -17.85 -9.98
CA PHE A 240 -17.23 -17.52 -11.30
C PHE A 240 -16.34 -16.28 -11.31
N THR A 241 -15.76 -15.95 -10.16
CA THR A 241 -14.78 -14.87 -10.05
C THR A 241 -13.41 -15.36 -10.49
N ILE A 242 -12.67 -14.50 -11.18
CA ILE A 242 -11.24 -14.69 -11.49
C ILE A 242 -10.47 -13.62 -10.74
N ILE A 243 -9.52 -14.04 -9.89
CA ILE A 243 -8.61 -13.13 -9.17
C ILE A 243 -7.20 -13.55 -9.51
N GLU A 244 -6.36 -12.62 -9.99
CA GLU A 244 -4.96 -12.87 -10.29
C GLU A 244 -4.08 -11.77 -9.71
N SER A 245 -2.98 -12.13 -9.04
CA SER A 245 -1.93 -11.23 -8.50
C SER A 245 -2.51 -10.01 -7.77
N SER A 246 -3.54 -10.22 -6.91
CA SER A 246 -4.33 -9.12 -6.34
C SER A 246 -4.47 -9.20 -4.83
N TYR A 247 -4.65 -8.02 -4.21
CA TYR A 247 -5.06 -7.86 -2.82
C TYR A 247 -6.53 -7.54 -2.73
N ILE A 248 -7.27 -8.33 -1.96
CA ILE A 248 -8.65 -8.07 -1.56
C ILE A 248 -8.67 -7.92 -0.05
N GLY A 249 -9.12 -6.78 0.43
CA GLY A 249 -9.10 -6.40 1.84
C GLY A 249 -10.10 -7.13 2.71
N TYR A 250 -10.24 -6.64 3.94
CA TYR A 250 -11.16 -7.14 4.96
C TYR A 250 -12.61 -6.85 4.60
N ASN A 251 -13.49 -7.81 4.85
CA ASN A 251 -14.96 -7.68 4.71
C ASN A 251 -15.41 -7.09 3.35
N CYS A 252 -14.75 -7.49 2.28
CA CYS A 252 -15.12 -7.13 0.91
C CYS A 252 -16.15 -8.10 0.32
N ARG A 253 -16.81 -7.68 -0.76
CA ARG A 253 -17.59 -8.53 -1.64
C ARG A 253 -17.08 -8.34 -3.05
N VAL A 254 -16.56 -9.41 -3.65
CA VAL A 254 -15.94 -9.32 -4.98
C VAL A 254 -16.50 -10.35 -5.94
N GLY A 255 -16.59 -9.96 -7.23
CA GLY A 255 -17.10 -10.77 -8.33
C GLY A 255 -16.57 -10.28 -9.67
N GLY A 256 -16.64 -11.11 -10.70
CA GLY A 256 -16.09 -10.83 -12.03
C GLY A 256 -14.59 -11.06 -12.10
N GLU A 257 -13.88 -10.27 -12.89
CA GLU A 257 -12.46 -10.44 -13.12
C GLU A 257 -11.66 -9.31 -12.43
N ILE A 258 -10.64 -9.70 -11.66
CA ILE A 258 -9.75 -8.78 -10.91
C ILE A 258 -8.31 -9.21 -11.16
N GLU A 259 -7.54 -8.39 -11.86
CA GLU A 259 -6.15 -8.65 -12.24
C GLU A 259 -5.24 -7.57 -11.66
N GLN A 260 -4.15 -7.96 -11.02
CA GLN A 260 -3.08 -7.08 -10.49
C GLN A 260 -3.61 -5.79 -9.85
N SER A 261 -4.58 -5.95 -8.94
CA SER A 261 -5.33 -4.84 -8.36
C SER A 261 -5.37 -4.89 -6.84
N ILE A 262 -5.52 -3.72 -6.23
CA ILE A 262 -5.77 -3.57 -4.80
C ILE A 262 -7.23 -3.18 -4.62
N VAL A 263 -7.98 -3.98 -3.86
CA VAL A 263 -9.34 -3.68 -3.40
C VAL A 263 -9.29 -3.54 -1.89
N SER A 264 -9.37 -2.30 -1.39
CA SER A 264 -9.25 -2.03 0.04
C SER A 264 -10.49 -2.44 0.83
N ASP A 265 -10.39 -2.39 2.14
CA ASP A 265 -11.35 -2.93 3.09
C ASP A 265 -12.78 -2.39 2.89
N HIS A 266 -13.78 -3.21 3.23
CA HIS A 266 -15.21 -2.88 3.17
C HIS A 266 -15.73 -2.52 1.77
N THR A 267 -15.00 -2.83 0.73
CA THR A 267 -15.36 -2.49 -0.64
C THR A 267 -16.30 -3.53 -1.26
N ASN A 268 -17.29 -3.07 -1.99
CA ASN A 268 -18.25 -3.87 -2.70
C ASN A 268 -18.04 -3.77 -4.22
N LYS A 269 -17.44 -4.81 -4.82
CA LYS A 269 -17.37 -5.05 -6.27
C LYS A 269 -17.99 -6.42 -6.58
N ALA A 270 -19.20 -6.67 -6.12
CA ALA A 270 -19.82 -8.00 -6.13
C ALA A 270 -20.31 -8.49 -7.51
N HIS A 271 -20.38 -7.62 -8.51
CA HIS A 271 -20.95 -7.93 -9.82
C HIS A 271 -19.89 -8.19 -10.89
N ALA A 272 -20.30 -8.77 -12.01
CA ALA A 272 -19.47 -8.93 -13.19
C ALA A 272 -18.89 -7.59 -13.67
N GLY A 273 -17.78 -7.65 -14.37
CA GLY A 273 -16.99 -6.53 -14.88
C GLY A 273 -15.51 -6.80 -14.66
N PHE A 274 -14.65 -6.01 -15.31
CA PHE A 274 -13.20 -6.14 -15.27
C PHE A 274 -12.56 -5.04 -14.42
N LEU A 275 -11.71 -5.42 -13.48
CA LEU A 275 -10.89 -4.52 -12.68
C LEU A 275 -9.42 -4.93 -12.84
N GLY A 276 -8.69 -4.30 -13.75
CA GLY A 276 -7.29 -4.59 -14.02
C GLY A 276 -6.37 -3.46 -13.61
N HIS A 277 -5.21 -3.78 -13.05
CA HIS A 277 -4.10 -2.87 -12.71
C HIS A 277 -4.58 -1.60 -12.00
N SER A 278 -5.50 -1.77 -11.04
CA SER A 278 -6.28 -0.69 -10.42
C SER A 278 -6.09 -0.67 -8.90
N TYR A 279 -6.38 0.48 -8.32
CA TYR A 279 -6.48 0.64 -6.87
C TYR A 279 -7.87 1.14 -6.50
N VAL A 280 -8.56 0.42 -5.63
CA VAL A 280 -9.87 0.79 -5.11
C VAL A 280 -9.74 1.06 -3.60
N GLY A 281 -10.09 2.26 -3.17
CA GLY A 281 -10.08 2.68 -1.78
C GLY A 281 -11.10 1.94 -0.91
N GLU A 282 -11.10 2.25 0.38
CA GLU A 282 -12.02 1.66 1.36
C GLU A 282 -13.46 2.15 1.16
N TRP A 283 -14.44 1.30 1.52
CA TRP A 283 -15.87 1.65 1.48
C TRP A 283 -16.36 2.05 0.08
N ALA A 284 -15.65 1.66 -0.97
CA ALA A 284 -16.08 1.92 -2.34
C ALA A 284 -17.19 0.95 -2.78
N ASN A 285 -18.08 1.42 -3.64
CA ASN A 285 -19.11 0.61 -4.25
C ASN A 285 -19.01 0.68 -5.77
N ILE A 286 -18.48 -0.39 -6.37
CA ILE A 286 -18.30 -0.51 -7.81
C ILE A 286 -19.55 -1.14 -8.42
N GLY A 287 -20.24 -0.39 -9.27
CA GLY A 287 -21.49 -0.79 -9.92
C GLY A 287 -21.32 -2.00 -10.85
N ALA A 288 -22.45 -2.65 -11.15
CA ALA A 288 -22.49 -3.80 -12.05
C ALA A 288 -21.94 -3.44 -13.43
N MET A 289 -21.19 -4.37 -14.04
CA MET A 289 -20.59 -4.23 -15.37
C MET A 289 -19.55 -3.11 -15.50
N THR A 290 -19.12 -2.49 -14.39
CA THR A 290 -18.00 -1.54 -14.44
C THR A 290 -16.74 -2.26 -14.93
N ALA A 291 -16.12 -1.71 -15.97
CA ALA A 291 -14.85 -2.19 -16.51
C ALA A 291 -13.81 -1.07 -16.53
N THR A 292 -12.66 -1.33 -15.95
CA THR A 292 -11.50 -0.43 -16.02
C THR A 292 -10.58 -0.91 -17.13
N SER A 293 -10.72 -0.33 -18.34
CA SER A 293 -9.82 -0.67 -19.43
C SER A 293 -8.39 -0.22 -19.11
N ASP A 294 -7.47 -1.16 -19.09
CA ASP A 294 -6.10 -0.94 -18.63
C ASP A 294 -5.06 -1.00 -19.75
N LEU A 295 -5.45 -1.43 -20.97
CA LEU A 295 -4.58 -1.59 -22.12
C LEU A 295 -5.04 -0.69 -23.28
N LYS A 296 -4.07 0.03 -23.88
CA LYS A 296 -4.36 0.82 -25.09
C LYS A 296 -4.37 -0.05 -26.35
N MET A 297 -5.13 0.36 -27.36
CA MET A 297 -5.13 -0.27 -28.68
C MET A 297 -3.73 -0.33 -29.33
N THR A 298 -2.85 0.61 -28.99
CA THR A 298 -1.47 0.68 -29.52
C THR A 298 -0.46 -0.15 -28.74
N TYR A 299 -0.88 -0.79 -27.63
CA TYR A 299 -0.02 -1.54 -26.69
C TYR A 299 1.16 -0.71 -26.11
N GLY A 300 1.16 0.59 -26.36
CA GLY A 300 2.21 1.48 -25.85
C GLY A 300 1.95 1.92 -24.40
N ASN A 301 2.97 2.48 -23.76
CA ASN A 301 2.89 2.93 -22.37
C ASN A 301 1.74 3.91 -22.14
N ILE A 302 1.11 3.76 -20.99
CA ILE A 302 0.03 4.63 -20.54
C ILE A 302 0.62 5.93 -20.01
N LYS A 303 -0.08 7.03 -20.27
CA LYS A 303 0.27 8.34 -19.75
C LYS A 303 -0.85 8.81 -18.83
N MET A 304 -0.51 9.13 -17.59
CA MET A 304 -1.42 9.74 -16.63
C MET A 304 -1.26 11.25 -16.57
N ASN A 305 -2.34 11.97 -16.29
CA ASN A 305 -2.27 13.38 -15.97
C ASN A 305 -1.50 13.56 -14.66
N SER A 306 -0.48 14.42 -14.66
CA SER A 306 0.16 14.81 -13.42
C SER A 306 -0.81 15.63 -12.58
N VAL A 307 -0.96 15.30 -11.31
CA VAL A 307 -1.77 16.07 -10.36
C VAL A 307 -1.22 17.50 -10.18
N SER A 308 0.07 17.69 -10.42
CA SER A 308 0.70 19.03 -10.45
C SER A 308 0.24 19.94 -11.61
N GLY A 309 -0.64 19.46 -12.49
CA GLY A 309 -1.22 20.20 -13.61
C GLY A 309 -0.27 20.44 -14.79
N LYS A 310 0.94 19.89 -14.77
CA LYS A 310 1.96 20.07 -15.82
C LYS A 310 2.02 18.89 -16.78
N GLY A 311 0.95 18.68 -17.56
CA GLY A 311 0.96 17.70 -18.65
C GLY A 311 0.78 16.25 -18.21
N LYS A 312 1.15 15.30 -19.08
CA LYS A 312 1.01 13.87 -18.86
C LYS A 312 2.37 13.22 -18.57
N ALA A 313 2.47 12.51 -17.46
CA ALA A 313 3.62 11.67 -17.12
C ALA A 313 3.51 10.30 -17.81
N ASN A 314 4.62 9.79 -18.34
CA ASN A 314 4.71 8.42 -18.84
C ASN A 314 4.90 7.49 -17.65
N THR A 315 3.99 6.53 -17.47
CA THR A 315 4.03 5.60 -16.33
C THR A 315 5.06 4.47 -16.49
N GLY A 316 5.58 4.26 -17.69
CA GLY A 316 6.42 3.10 -18.01
C GLY A 316 5.63 1.81 -18.17
N MET A 317 4.34 1.79 -17.81
CA MET A 317 3.47 0.62 -17.85
C MET A 317 2.61 0.62 -19.13
N ASN A 318 2.44 -0.55 -19.73
CA ASN A 318 1.54 -0.73 -20.87
C ASN A 318 0.12 -1.13 -20.42
N LYS A 319 -0.03 -1.62 -19.21
CA LYS A 319 -1.31 -1.86 -18.53
C LYS A 319 -1.41 -1.00 -17.28
N LEU A 320 -2.45 -0.20 -17.15
CA LEU A 320 -2.76 0.58 -15.97
C LEU A 320 -4.23 1.00 -16.02
N GLY A 321 -4.97 0.61 -14.99
CA GLY A 321 -6.39 0.92 -14.84
C GLY A 321 -6.65 2.21 -14.07
N SER A 322 -7.52 2.16 -13.09
CA SER A 322 -8.07 3.33 -12.39
C SER A 322 -7.69 3.37 -10.91
N PHE A 323 -7.65 4.58 -10.37
CA PHE A 323 -7.45 4.85 -8.94
C PHE A 323 -8.76 5.45 -8.38
N PHE A 324 -9.42 4.70 -7.51
CA PHE A 324 -10.66 5.11 -6.86
C PHE A 324 -10.37 5.53 -5.42
N ALA A 325 -10.90 6.69 -5.01
CA ALA A 325 -10.82 7.14 -3.63
C ALA A 325 -11.64 6.26 -2.67
N ASP A 326 -11.46 6.49 -1.38
CA ASP A 326 -12.37 5.95 -0.37
C ASP A 326 -13.79 6.48 -0.58
N MET A 327 -14.78 5.69 -0.17
CA MET A 327 -16.21 6.05 -0.18
C MET A 327 -16.75 6.45 -1.57
N CYS A 328 -16.07 6.08 -2.65
CA CYS A 328 -16.56 6.37 -4.00
C CYS A 328 -17.62 5.37 -4.46
N LYS A 329 -18.43 5.80 -5.42
CA LYS A 329 -19.46 4.99 -6.06
C LYS A 329 -19.41 5.21 -7.58
N THR A 330 -19.45 4.11 -8.33
CA THR A 330 -19.51 4.14 -9.81
C THR A 330 -20.88 3.65 -10.28
#